data_9435e7cc397d720b98ad84cb22bfbe42
#
_entry.id   9435e7cc397d720b98ad84cb22bfbe42
#
_cell.length_a   1.000
_cell.length_b   1.000
_cell.length_c   1.000
_cell.angle_alpha   90.00
_cell.angle_beta   90.00
_cell.angle_gamma   90.00
#
_symmetry.space_group_name_H-M   'P 1'
#
loop_
_entity.id
_entity.type
_entity.pdbx_description
1 polymer ?
#
loop_
_entity_poly.entity_id
_entity_poly.type
_entity_poly.pdbx_seq_one_letter_code
_entity_poly.pdbx_strand_id
1 'polypeptide(L)'
;MFFSRLINFVLGLCILVGCAPSQQECGQLIIMNCTGTTLSVQLNMVCPTNWYCSSNFSIAPDEFCKIAETENYPAESGSIAIDKFFTNYNDAAITVCATIEGKKITRTWRYADRNNDQRTPFDLSDCNLESGEDSRKNYTTMNYCFMIREEDLTIAD
;
A
#
# COMPACT_ATOMS: atom_id res chain seq x y z
N MET A 1 -40.48 5.08 43.28
CA MET A 1 -40.02 6.26 42.51
C MET A 1 -38.50 6.35 42.29
N PHE A 2 -37.70 5.72 43.14
CA PHE A 2 -36.22 5.69 43.01
C PHE A 2 -35.71 4.72 41.91
N PHE A 3 -36.36 3.57 41.73
CA PHE A 3 -35.93 2.58 40.73
C PHE A 3 -36.08 3.03 39.28
N SER A 4 -37.09 3.82 38.96
CA SER A 4 -37.33 4.31 37.62
C SER A 4 -36.25 5.31 37.16
N ARG A 5 -35.69 6.11 38.09
CA ARG A 5 -34.60 7.05 37.77
C ARG A 5 -33.26 6.39 37.61
N LEU A 6 -33.02 5.26 38.31
CA LEU A 6 -31.77 4.49 38.16
C LEU A 6 -31.70 3.79 36.80
N ILE A 7 -32.82 3.22 36.33
CA ILE A 7 -32.88 2.55 35.01
C ILE A 7 -32.66 3.53 33.90
N ASN A 8 -33.23 4.73 33.96
CA ASN A 8 -33.01 5.75 32.94
C ASN A 8 -31.56 6.29 32.94
N PHE A 9 -30.87 6.33 34.07
CA PHE A 9 -29.48 6.72 34.17
C PHE A 9 -28.55 5.64 33.60
N VAL A 10 -28.83 4.36 33.84
CA VAL A 10 -28.07 3.23 33.29
C VAL A 10 -28.30 3.10 31.78
N LEU A 11 -29.54 3.28 31.29
CA LEU A 11 -29.80 3.33 29.82
C LEU A 11 -29.12 4.51 29.14
N GLY A 12 -29.13 5.70 29.79
CA GLY A 12 -28.44 6.88 29.28
C GLY A 12 -26.91 6.69 29.21
N LEU A 13 -26.32 5.97 30.18
CA LEU A 13 -24.89 5.68 30.19
C LEU A 13 -24.52 4.63 29.13
N CYS A 14 -25.36 3.64 28.86
CA CYS A 14 -25.14 2.65 27.79
C CYS A 14 -25.21 3.26 26.40
N ILE A 15 -25.98 4.33 26.21
CA ILE A 15 -26.06 5.04 24.91
C ILE A 15 -24.81 5.91 24.67
N LEU A 16 -24.13 6.36 25.72
CA LEU A 16 -22.91 7.16 25.60
C LEU A 16 -21.63 6.32 25.42
N VAL A 17 -21.68 5.00 25.64
CA VAL A 17 -20.55 4.09 25.37
C VAL A 17 -20.60 3.53 23.95
N GLY A 18 -21.64 3.82 23.17
CA GLY A 18 -21.80 3.33 21.82
C GLY A 18 -21.27 4.30 20.78
N CYS A 19 -20.31 3.84 20.00
CA CYS A 19 -19.79 4.40 18.76
C CYS A 19 -18.72 5.51 18.92
N ALA A 20 -17.58 5.18 19.47
CA ALA A 20 -16.36 5.73 18.88
C ALA A 20 -16.37 5.28 17.41
N PRO A 21 -16.26 6.21 16.42
CA PRO A 21 -16.16 5.80 15.03
C PRO A 21 -14.99 4.83 14.94
N SER A 22 -15.22 3.64 14.38
CA SER A 22 -14.15 2.68 14.14
C SER A 22 -13.06 3.39 13.35
N GLN A 23 -11.84 3.42 13.89
CA GLN A 23 -10.71 3.96 13.18
C GLN A 23 -10.61 3.24 11.85
N GLN A 24 -10.46 3.98 10.76
CA GLN A 24 -10.32 3.41 9.43
C GLN A 24 -8.86 3.43 9.01
N GLU A 25 -8.47 2.48 8.22
CA GLU A 25 -7.12 2.38 7.65
C GLU A 25 -7.18 2.36 6.13
N CYS A 26 -6.21 3.04 5.52
CA CYS A 26 -5.96 3.04 4.09
C CYS A 26 -4.56 2.49 3.85
N GLY A 27 -4.43 1.47 3.01
CA GLY A 27 -3.14 0.93 2.60
C GLY A 27 -2.66 1.60 1.31
N GLN A 28 -1.40 1.99 1.27
CA GLN A 28 -0.75 2.55 0.08
C GLN A 28 0.50 1.74 -0.27
N LEU A 29 0.67 1.38 -1.54
CA LEU A 29 1.92 0.84 -2.05
C LEU A 29 2.69 1.95 -2.77
N ILE A 30 3.90 2.18 -2.32
CA ILE A 30 4.79 3.25 -2.78
C ILE A 30 6.04 2.60 -3.35
N ILE A 31 6.49 3.06 -4.50
CA ILE A 31 7.81 2.74 -5.05
C ILE A 31 8.72 3.94 -4.85
N MET A 32 9.88 3.71 -4.24
CA MET A 32 10.96 4.69 -4.07
C MET A 32 12.15 4.31 -4.94
N ASN A 33 12.69 5.29 -5.64
CA ASN A 33 13.88 5.10 -6.45
C ASN A 33 15.14 5.43 -5.63
N CYS A 34 15.85 4.41 -5.19
CA CYS A 34 17.15 4.53 -4.50
C CYS A 34 18.33 4.27 -5.44
N THR A 35 18.14 4.43 -6.76
CA THR A 35 19.23 4.32 -7.77
C THR A 35 19.68 5.68 -8.24
N GLY A 36 20.87 5.74 -8.84
CA GLY A 36 21.40 6.98 -9.43
C GLY A 36 20.77 7.40 -10.76
N THR A 37 19.74 6.70 -11.26
CA THR A 37 19.14 6.96 -12.59
C THR A 37 17.62 7.06 -12.50
N THR A 38 17.01 7.78 -13.43
CA THR A 38 15.55 7.85 -13.53
C THR A 38 14.97 6.50 -13.93
N LEU A 39 13.97 6.05 -13.22
CA LEU A 39 13.21 4.83 -13.49
C LEU A 39 11.92 5.14 -14.24
N SER A 40 11.62 4.36 -15.27
CA SER A 40 10.28 4.28 -15.86
C SER A 40 9.56 3.07 -15.28
N VAL A 41 8.44 3.28 -14.61
CA VAL A 41 7.69 2.23 -13.93
C VAL A 41 6.32 2.06 -14.56
N GLN A 42 5.95 0.81 -14.81
CA GLN A 42 4.65 0.43 -15.36
C GLN A 42 3.98 -0.60 -14.46
N LEU A 43 2.77 -0.28 -14.01
CA LEU A 43 1.89 -1.22 -13.32
C LEU A 43 0.94 -1.85 -14.36
N ASN A 44 1.10 -3.16 -14.58
CA ASN A 44 0.26 -3.93 -15.49
C ASN A 44 -0.80 -4.68 -14.68
N MET A 45 -1.98 -4.09 -14.54
CA MET A 45 -3.17 -4.71 -13.96
C MET A 45 -4.41 -3.87 -14.26
N VAL A 46 -5.57 -4.50 -14.12
CA VAL A 46 -6.85 -3.78 -14.16
C VAL A 46 -7.12 -3.21 -12.78
N CYS A 47 -7.18 -1.88 -12.67
CA CYS A 47 -7.48 -1.23 -11.41
C CYS A 47 -8.97 -1.39 -11.06
N PRO A 48 -9.32 -1.81 -9.83
CA PRO A 48 -10.70 -1.83 -9.37
C PRO A 48 -11.32 -0.43 -9.38
N THR A 49 -12.64 -0.34 -9.55
CA THR A 49 -13.37 0.91 -9.79
C THR A 49 -13.22 1.94 -8.64
N ASN A 50 -12.97 1.45 -7.43
CA ASN A 50 -12.92 2.27 -6.22
C ASN A 50 -11.49 2.47 -5.68
N TRP A 51 -10.46 2.09 -6.45
CA TRP A 51 -9.08 2.13 -6.00
C TRP A 51 -8.26 3.04 -6.89
N TYR A 52 -7.28 3.70 -6.31
CA TYR A 52 -6.31 4.44 -7.09
C TYR A 52 -5.21 3.51 -7.59
N CYS A 53 -4.93 3.56 -8.89
CA CYS A 53 -3.76 2.91 -9.47
C CYS A 53 -3.14 3.83 -10.51
N SER A 54 -1.83 3.98 -10.44
CA SER A 54 -1.07 4.66 -11.51
C SER A 54 -0.46 3.61 -12.44
N SER A 55 -0.75 3.71 -13.73
CA SER A 55 -0.31 2.70 -14.70
C SER A 55 1.07 2.95 -15.28
N ASN A 56 1.48 4.21 -15.47
CA ASN A 56 2.78 4.58 -16.02
C ASN A 56 3.28 5.86 -15.39
N PHE A 57 4.51 5.86 -14.90
CA PHE A 57 5.13 7.04 -14.28
C PHE A 57 6.67 6.95 -14.35
N SER A 58 7.30 8.09 -14.14
CA SER A 58 8.75 8.24 -14.07
C SER A 58 9.12 8.68 -12.66
N ILE A 59 10.14 8.07 -12.07
CA ILE A 59 10.64 8.40 -10.73
C ILE A 59 12.10 8.82 -10.86
N ALA A 60 12.41 10.06 -10.53
CA ALA A 60 13.80 10.54 -10.49
C ALA A 60 14.55 9.90 -9.28
N PRO A 61 15.90 9.94 -9.28
CA PRO A 61 16.68 9.52 -8.12
C PRO A 61 16.18 10.17 -6.82
N ASP A 62 16.10 9.38 -5.74
CA ASP A 62 15.64 9.78 -4.42
C ASP A 62 14.17 10.27 -4.34
N GLU A 63 13.40 10.10 -5.40
CA GLU A 63 11.96 10.36 -5.42
C GLU A 63 11.14 9.09 -5.25
N PHE A 64 9.85 9.27 -4.97
CA PHE A 64 8.90 8.17 -4.83
C PHE A 64 7.60 8.45 -5.58
N CYS A 65 6.86 7.39 -5.87
CA CYS A 65 5.53 7.46 -6.45
C CYS A 65 4.60 6.45 -5.80
N LYS A 66 3.38 6.88 -5.46
CA LYS A 66 2.31 6.00 -5.04
C LYS A 66 1.75 5.27 -6.25
N ILE A 67 1.77 3.95 -6.23
CA ILE A 67 1.30 3.11 -7.34
C ILE A 67 -0.07 2.52 -7.11
N ALA A 68 -0.45 2.27 -5.86
CA ALA A 68 -1.76 1.77 -5.48
C ALA A 68 -2.19 2.34 -4.13
N GLU A 69 -3.50 2.55 -3.97
CA GLU A 69 -4.12 2.97 -2.71
C GLU A 69 -5.47 2.28 -2.56
N THR A 70 -5.72 1.70 -1.39
CA THR A 70 -6.98 1.07 -1.07
C THR A 70 -8.00 2.10 -0.61
N GLU A 71 -9.28 1.75 -0.67
CA GLU A 71 -10.31 2.45 0.10
C GLU A 71 -10.08 2.29 1.61
N ASN A 72 -10.79 3.11 2.39
CA ASN A 72 -10.76 3.01 3.84
C ASN A 72 -11.41 1.70 4.31
N TYR A 73 -10.67 0.93 5.10
CA TYR A 73 -11.11 -0.30 5.73
C TYR A 73 -11.19 -0.11 7.26
N PRO A 74 -11.96 -0.93 7.99
CA PRO A 74 -11.89 -0.95 9.45
C PRO A 74 -10.45 -1.16 9.92
N ALA A 75 -10.07 -0.56 11.04
CA ALA A 75 -8.75 -0.71 11.65
C ALA A 75 -8.34 -2.19 11.74
N GLU A 76 -7.06 -2.47 11.58
CA GLU A 76 -6.43 -3.81 11.46
C GLU A 76 -6.41 -4.39 10.05
N SER A 77 -6.84 -3.65 9.04
CA SER A 77 -7.02 -4.20 7.68
C SER A 77 -6.14 -3.58 6.59
N GLY A 78 -5.35 -2.54 6.89
CA GLY A 78 -4.57 -1.83 5.86
C GLY A 78 -3.60 -2.74 5.10
N SER A 79 -2.83 -3.60 5.82
CA SER A 79 -1.95 -4.60 5.21
C SER A 79 -2.75 -5.68 4.47
N ILE A 80 -3.84 -6.16 5.09
CA ILE A 80 -4.72 -7.17 4.51
C ILE A 80 -5.39 -6.61 3.26
N ALA A 81 -5.74 -5.33 3.24
CA ALA A 81 -6.36 -4.69 2.08
C ALA A 81 -5.40 -4.63 0.89
N ILE A 82 -4.14 -4.24 1.09
CA ILE A 82 -3.12 -4.23 0.02
C ILE A 82 -2.81 -5.65 -0.46
N ASP A 83 -2.66 -6.62 0.43
CA ASP A 83 -2.42 -8.00 0.02
C ASP A 83 -3.62 -8.58 -0.76
N LYS A 84 -4.84 -8.37 -0.27
CA LYS A 84 -6.06 -8.78 -0.98
C LYS A 84 -6.25 -8.09 -2.33
N PHE A 85 -5.78 -6.85 -2.44
CA PHE A 85 -5.81 -6.13 -3.70
C PHE A 85 -5.11 -6.91 -4.80
N PHE A 86 -3.89 -7.36 -4.55
CA PHE A 86 -3.13 -8.13 -5.53
C PHE A 86 -3.60 -9.59 -5.64
N THR A 87 -4.13 -10.19 -4.56
CA THR A 87 -4.63 -11.57 -4.56
C THR A 87 -5.74 -11.80 -5.59
N ASN A 88 -6.58 -10.80 -5.82
CA ASN A 88 -7.63 -10.86 -6.84
C ASN A 88 -7.11 -10.68 -8.27
N TYR A 89 -5.83 -10.35 -8.44
CA TYR A 89 -5.19 -10.04 -9.72
C TYR A 89 -3.87 -10.78 -9.87
N ASN A 90 -3.94 -12.11 -9.99
CA ASN A 90 -2.76 -12.97 -10.15
C ASN A 90 -1.83 -12.56 -11.31
N ASP A 91 -2.37 -11.82 -12.29
CA ASP A 91 -1.62 -11.29 -13.43
C ASP A 91 -0.96 -9.93 -13.16
N ALA A 92 -1.11 -9.38 -11.93
CA ALA A 92 -0.49 -8.11 -11.59
C ALA A 92 1.03 -8.20 -11.74
N ALA A 93 1.60 -7.21 -12.42
CA ALA A 93 3.03 -7.10 -12.63
C ALA A 93 3.49 -5.65 -12.56
N ILE A 94 4.66 -5.42 -11.97
CA ILE A 94 5.35 -4.14 -11.97
C ILE A 94 6.60 -4.30 -12.83
N THR A 95 6.67 -3.53 -13.90
CA THR A 95 7.83 -3.49 -14.79
C THR A 95 8.57 -2.17 -14.61
N VAL A 96 9.86 -2.25 -14.37
CA VAL A 96 10.75 -1.11 -14.20
C VAL A 96 11.78 -1.14 -15.31
N CYS A 97 11.97 0.00 -15.98
CA CYS A 97 12.99 0.20 -16.98
C CYS A 97 13.94 1.32 -16.52
N ALA A 98 15.24 1.09 -16.68
CA ALA A 98 16.30 2.05 -16.42
C ALA A 98 17.32 2.05 -17.58
N THR A 99 18.10 3.12 -17.67
CA THR A 99 19.29 3.14 -18.54
C THR A 99 20.51 3.36 -17.65
N ILE A 100 21.30 2.32 -17.48
CA ILE A 100 22.52 2.34 -16.65
C ILE A 100 23.73 2.14 -17.57
N GLU A 101 24.68 3.07 -17.56
CA GLU A 101 25.87 3.04 -18.41
C GLU A 101 25.57 2.88 -19.94
N GLY A 102 24.46 3.49 -20.36
CA GLY A 102 23.98 3.42 -21.74
C GLY A 102 23.28 2.11 -22.12
N LYS A 103 23.15 1.17 -21.20
CA LYS A 103 22.41 -0.08 -21.41
C LYS A 103 21.00 0.03 -20.82
N LYS A 104 20.01 -0.37 -21.62
CA LYS A 104 18.63 -0.48 -21.13
C LYS A 104 18.48 -1.75 -20.32
N ILE A 105 18.05 -1.60 -19.08
CA ILE A 105 17.74 -2.69 -18.14
C ILE A 105 16.24 -2.70 -17.93
N THR A 106 15.65 -3.89 -17.91
CA THR A 106 14.23 -4.07 -17.61
C THR A 106 14.07 -5.16 -16.56
N ARG A 107 13.40 -4.84 -15.46
CA ARG A 107 13.03 -5.80 -14.42
C ARG A 107 11.53 -5.87 -14.31
N THR A 108 10.99 -7.08 -14.21
CA THR A 108 9.55 -7.31 -14.00
C THR A 108 9.36 -8.18 -12.76
N TRP A 109 8.61 -7.69 -11.79
CA TRP A 109 8.07 -8.47 -10.68
C TRP A 109 6.63 -8.84 -11.00
N ARG A 110 6.27 -10.11 -10.75
CA ARG A 110 4.90 -10.61 -10.91
C ARG A 110 4.35 -11.02 -9.56
N TYR A 111 3.07 -10.73 -9.31
CA TYR A 111 2.43 -11.16 -8.08
C TYR A 111 2.45 -12.69 -7.90
N ALA A 112 2.32 -13.44 -9.00
CA ALA A 112 2.40 -14.90 -8.99
C ALA A 112 3.74 -15.44 -8.44
N ASP A 113 4.83 -14.68 -8.59
CA ASP A 113 6.19 -15.06 -8.21
C ASP A 113 6.61 -14.54 -6.83
N ARG A 114 5.71 -13.91 -6.06
CA ARG A 114 6.03 -13.23 -4.79
C ARG A 114 6.60 -14.12 -3.69
N ASN A 115 6.36 -15.41 -3.76
CA ASN A 115 6.85 -16.39 -2.77
C ASN A 115 8.24 -16.97 -3.12
N ASN A 116 8.85 -16.49 -4.19
CA ASN A 116 10.23 -16.84 -4.53
C ASN A 116 11.18 -16.06 -3.62
N ASP A 117 12.39 -16.59 -3.38
CA ASP A 117 13.40 -16.00 -2.47
C ASP A 117 13.98 -14.64 -2.93
N GLN A 118 13.33 -13.94 -3.85
CA GLN A 118 13.75 -12.64 -4.38
C GLN A 118 12.88 -11.52 -3.82
N ARG A 119 13.51 -10.40 -3.46
CA ARG A 119 12.79 -9.19 -3.06
C ARG A 119 11.76 -8.78 -4.12
N THR A 120 10.55 -8.45 -3.66
CA THR A 120 9.45 -8.08 -4.54
C THR A 120 8.54 -7.02 -3.88
N PRO A 121 8.03 -6.04 -4.66
CA PRO A 121 7.05 -5.08 -4.13
C PRO A 121 5.70 -5.73 -3.74
N PHE A 122 5.50 -6.99 -4.08
CA PHE A 122 4.29 -7.75 -3.75
C PHE A 122 4.39 -8.54 -2.44
N ASP A 123 5.57 -8.62 -1.83
CA ASP A 123 5.74 -9.10 -0.47
C ASP A 123 5.91 -7.89 0.47
N LEU A 124 4.91 -7.66 1.31
CA LEU A 124 4.90 -6.51 2.22
C LEU A 124 6.03 -6.57 3.26
N SER A 125 6.63 -7.74 3.50
CA SER A 125 7.81 -7.88 4.36
C SER A 125 9.08 -7.28 3.74
N ASP A 126 9.13 -7.14 2.42
CA ASP A 126 10.19 -6.48 1.68
C ASP A 126 10.04 -4.95 1.63
N CYS A 127 8.92 -4.43 2.11
CA CYS A 127 8.61 -3.01 2.14
C CYS A 127 8.93 -2.40 3.51
N ASN A 128 9.39 -1.16 3.50
CA ASN A 128 9.42 -0.35 4.71
C ASN A 128 8.01 0.13 5.02
N LEU A 129 7.55 -0.13 6.25
CA LEU A 129 6.25 0.31 6.72
C LEU A 129 6.37 1.65 7.44
N GLU A 130 5.61 2.63 6.98
CA GLU A 130 5.43 3.91 7.65
C GLU A 130 3.94 4.15 7.88
N SER A 131 3.58 4.54 9.10
CA SER A 131 2.20 4.93 9.42
C SER A 131 2.09 6.45 9.50
N GLY A 132 1.03 7.00 8.90
CA GLY A 132 0.67 8.40 8.97
C GLY A 132 -0.77 8.56 9.45
N GLU A 133 -1.01 9.52 10.34
CA GLU A 133 -2.36 9.87 10.76
C GLU A 133 -2.84 11.11 9.99
N ASP A 134 -3.98 11.01 9.31
CA ASP A 134 -4.70 12.18 8.82
C ASP A 134 -5.82 12.53 9.81
N SER A 135 -5.48 13.39 10.77
CA SER A 135 -6.41 13.83 11.83
C SER A 135 -7.67 14.52 11.30
N ARG A 136 -7.66 14.98 10.04
CA ARG A 136 -8.82 15.63 9.40
C ARG A 136 -9.83 14.62 8.89
N LYS A 137 -9.39 13.40 8.59
CA LYS A 137 -10.18 12.37 7.93
C LYS A 137 -10.48 11.17 8.81
N ASN A 138 -9.98 11.16 10.06
CA ASN A 138 -10.16 10.09 11.04
C ASN A 138 -9.76 8.69 10.53
N TYR A 139 -8.69 8.64 9.72
CA TYR A 139 -8.08 7.38 9.29
C TYR A 139 -6.56 7.42 9.40
N THR A 140 -5.98 6.23 9.52
CA THR A 140 -4.53 6.00 9.49
C THR A 140 -4.14 5.51 8.09
N THR A 141 -3.09 6.09 7.55
CA THR A 141 -2.49 5.62 6.29
C THR A 141 -1.33 4.69 6.61
N MET A 142 -1.36 3.49 6.04
CA MET A 142 -0.28 2.50 6.11
C MET A 142 0.47 2.51 4.79
N ASN A 143 1.67 3.10 4.79
CA ASN A 143 2.52 3.24 3.62
C ASN A 143 3.50 2.07 3.54
N TYR A 144 3.36 1.21 2.55
CA TYR A 144 4.30 0.14 2.22
C TYR A 144 5.23 0.64 1.13
N CYS A 145 6.44 1.03 1.51
CA CYS A 145 7.43 1.59 0.62
C CYS A 145 8.44 0.54 0.16
N PHE A 146 8.36 0.13 -1.10
CA PHE A 146 9.36 -0.72 -1.73
C PHE A 146 10.46 0.14 -2.33
N MET A 147 11.68 0.00 -1.81
CA MET A 147 12.86 0.75 -2.24
C MET A 147 13.57 -0.02 -3.35
N ILE A 148 13.53 0.49 -4.59
CA ILE A 148 14.30 -0.08 -5.70
C ILE A 148 15.74 0.39 -5.59
N ARG A 149 16.67 -0.55 -5.53
CA ARG A 149 18.12 -0.35 -5.48
C ARG A 149 18.76 -0.82 -6.78
N GLU A 150 20.02 -0.44 -7.02
CA GLU A 150 20.74 -0.90 -8.20
C GLU A 150 20.86 -2.43 -8.29
N GLU A 151 21.01 -3.10 -7.15
CA GLU A 151 21.06 -4.57 -7.06
C GLU A 151 19.76 -5.24 -7.53
N ASP A 152 18.61 -4.59 -7.35
CA ASP A 152 17.31 -5.10 -7.82
C ASP A 152 17.17 -5.05 -9.35
N LEU A 153 17.97 -4.22 -10.00
CA LEU A 153 17.99 -4.03 -11.46
C LEU A 153 19.06 -4.89 -12.14
N THR A 154 20.05 -5.39 -11.40
CA THR A 154 21.02 -6.32 -11.98
C THR A 154 20.33 -7.65 -12.24
N ILE A 155 20.27 -8.03 -13.51
CA ILE A 155 19.79 -9.35 -13.91
C ILE A 155 20.83 -10.35 -13.40
N ALA A 156 20.43 -11.29 -12.54
CA ALA A 156 21.19 -12.50 -12.40
C ALA A 156 21.03 -13.27 -13.72
N ASP A 157 22.13 -13.38 -14.46
CA ASP A 157 22.25 -14.22 -15.65
C ASP A 157 22.01 -15.70 -15.29
#